data_0cf405c89758bae53c42a0773bef3d5f
#
_entry.id   0cf405c89758bae53c42a0773bef3d5f
#
_cell.length_a   1.000
_cell.length_b   1.000
_cell.length_c   1.000
_cell.angle_alpha   90.00
_cell.angle_beta   90.00
_cell.angle_gamma   90.00
#
_symmetry.space_group_name_H-M   'P 1'
#
loop_
_entity.id
_entity.type
_entity.pdbx_description
1 polymer ?
#
loop_
_entity_poly.entity_id
_entity_poly.type
_entity_poly.pdbx_seq_one_letter_code
_entity_poly.pdbx_strand_id
1 'polypeptide(L)'
;MSDTAKLSHTAALILQTIENGCSYGFDIMDATGLPSGTVYPALRRMETEGLIGSQWESEKKAVAEQRPPRKYYRVTRAGTQVLEQSQKRYPLVGKLAAEKPGR
;
A
#
# COMPACT_ATOMS: atom_id res chain seq x y z
N MET A 1 3.36 -23.06 -7.08
CA MET A 1 3.21 -22.59 -6.97
C MET A 1 3.10 -21.63 -6.97
N SER A 2 3.17 -21.13 -7.01
CA SER A 2 3.05 -20.31 -6.89
C SER A 2 2.81 -19.55 -7.16
N ASP A 3 2.68 -19.37 -7.17
CA ASP A 3 2.46 -18.62 -7.40
C ASP A 3 2.22 -17.55 -7.21
N THR A 4 3.02 -17.71 -7.02
CA THR A 4 2.70 -16.51 -6.52
C THR A 4 2.17 -15.58 -7.44
N ALA A 5 1.11 -15.22 -7.17
CA ALA A 5 0.39 -14.47 -8.08
C ALA A 5 1.04 -13.18 -8.37
N LYS A 6 1.02 -12.79 -9.62
CA LYS A 6 1.43 -11.47 -10.01
C LYS A 6 0.39 -10.49 -9.53
N LEU A 7 0.83 -9.36 -9.01
CA LEU A 7 -0.10 -8.30 -8.67
C LEU A 7 -0.67 -7.68 -9.94
N SER A 8 -1.92 -7.27 -9.87
CA SER A 8 -2.48 -6.44 -10.92
C SER A 8 -1.78 -5.09 -10.90
N HIS A 9 -1.93 -4.34 -11.99
CA HIS A 9 -1.33 -3.01 -12.05
C HIS A 9 -1.87 -2.14 -10.90
N THR A 10 -3.16 -2.20 -10.65
CA THR A 10 -3.79 -1.42 -9.59
C THR A 10 -3.22 -1.78 -8.22
N ALA A 11 -3.13 -3.08 -7.92
CA ALA A 11 -2.58 -3.51 -6.63
C ALA A 11 -1.12 -3.11 -6.49
N ALA A 12 -0.35 -3.21 -7.58
CA ALA A 12 1.05 -2.83 -7.56
C ALA A 12 1.21 -1.33 -7.29
N LEU A 13 0.34 -0.51 -7.89
CA LEU A 13 0.36 0.93 -7.63
C LEU A 13 0.11 1.22 -6.16
N ILE A 14 -0.88 0.55 -5.57
CA ILE A 14 -1.20 0.75 -4.17
C ILE A 14 -0.01 0.35 -3.30
N LEU A 15 0.58 -0.81 -3.60
CA LEU A 15 1.70 -1.28 -2.80
C LEU A 15 2.89 -0.33 -2.89
N GLN A 16 3.18 0.17 -4.09
CA GLN A 16 4.26 1.12 -4.28
C GLN A 16 3.99 2.42 -3.53
N THR A 17 2.74 2.86 -3.52
CA THR A 17 2.35 4.07 -2.81
C THR A 17 2.59 3.93 -1.31
N ILE A 18 2.29 2.76 -0.75
CA ILE A 18 2.57 2.48 0.66
C ILE A 18 4.08 2.54 0.91
N GLU A 19 4.85 1.91 0.02
CA GLU A 19 6.29 1.91 0.14
C GLU A 19 6.85 3.34 0.10
N ASN A 20 6.21 4.21 -0.68
CA ASN A 20 6.65 5.59 -0.81
C ASN A 20 6.20 6.49 0.34
N GLY A 21 5.49 5.94 1.34
CA GLY A 21 5.16 6.70 2.53
C GLY A 21 3.69 6.99 2.75
N CYS A 22 2.83 6.66 1.79
CA CYS A 22 1.39 6.86 1.95
C CYS A 22 0.86 5.63 2.68
N SER A 23 0.66 5.73 3.97
CA SER A 23 0.46 4.57 4.80
C SER A 23 -0.97 4.33 5.28
N TYR A 24 -1.92 5.20 4.97
CA TYR A 24 -3.30 4.91 5.34
C TYR A 24 -4.21 5.15 4.13
N GLY A 25 -5.42 4.54 4.19
CA GLY A 25 -6.28 4.44 3.03
C GLY A 25 -6.58 5.74 2.33
N PHE A 26 -6.93 6.76 3.09
CA PHE A 26 -7.28 8.04 2.49
C PHE A 26 -6.11 8.65 1.73
N ASP A 27 -4.91 8.55 2.31
CA ASP A 27 -3.70 9.06 1.69
C ASP A 27 -3.38 8.29 0.41
N ILE A 28 -3.60 6.98 0.44
CA ILE A 28 -3.40 6.13 -0.73
C ILE A 28 -4.38 6.53 -1.85
N MET A 29 -5.65 6.75 -1.49
CA MET A 29 -6.65 7.17 -2.45
C MET A 29 -6.27 8.49 -3.09
N ASP A 30 -5.81 9.42 -2.26
CA ASP A 30 -5.42 10.73 -2.74
C ASP A 30 -4.24 10.65 -3.70
N ALA A 31 -3.25 9.85 -3.35
CA ALA A 31 -2.03 9.73 -4.16
C ALA A 31 -2.27 8.99 -5.47
N THR A 32 -3.17 8.01 -5.47
CA THR A 32 -3.39 7.17 -6.66
C THR A 32 -4.56 7.64 -7.51
N GLY A 33 -5.48 8.40 -6.94
CA GLY A 33 -6.70 8.77 -7.63
C GLY A 33 -7.71 7.63 -7.70
N LEU A 34 -7.45 6.53 -7.01
CA LEU A 34 -8.34 5.38 -7.04
C LEU A 34 -9.44 5.52 -6.01
N PRO A 35 -10.65 5.06 -6.32
CA PRO A 35 -11.76 5.16 -5.38
C PRO A 35 -11.66 4.14 -4.26
N SER A 36 -12.39 4.39 -3.18
CA SER A 36 -12.36 3.52 -1.99
C SER A 36 -12.76 2.09 -2.34
N GLY A 37 -13.71 1.92 -3.27
CA GLY A 37 -14.15 0.60 -3.67
C GLY A 37 -13.08 -0.23 -4.36
N THR A 38 -12.00 0.41 -4.77
CA THR A 38 -10.86 -0.27 -5.36
C THR A 38 -9.75 -0.43 -4.32
N VAL A 39 -9.50 0.62 -3.56
CA VAL A 39 -8.36 0.65 -2.63
C VAL A 39 -8.56 -0.33 -1.47
N TYR A 40 -9.71 -0.27 -0.79
CA TYR A 40 -9.87 -1.08 0.41
C TYR A 40 -9.94 -2.58 0.15
N PRO A 41 -10.61 -3.06 -0.91
CA PRO A 41 -10.54 -4.49 -1.22
C PRO A 41 -9.12 -4.95 -1.56
N ALA A 42 -8.35 -4.12 -2.25
CA ALA A 42 -6.97 -4.47 -2.57
C ALA A 42 -6.11 -4.54 -1.31
N LEU A 43 -6.29 -3.59 -0.39
CA LEU A 43 -5.56 -3.61 0.88
C LEU A 43 -5.89 -4.86 1.67
N ARG A 44 -7.17 -5.21 1.73
CA ARG A 44 -7.59 -6.39 2.46
C ARG A 44 -6.97 -7.65 1.88
N ARG A 45 -6.98 -7.76 0.55
CA ARG A 45 -6.40 -8.94 -0.11
C ARG A 45 -4.90 -9.03 0.15
N MET A 46 -4.19 -7.91 -0.01
CA MET A 46 -2.75 -7.94 0.19
C MET A 46 -2.36 -8.21 1.63
N GLU A 47 -3.17 -7.74 2.57
CA GLU A 47 -2.93 -8.06 3.97
C GLU A 47 -3.14 -9.54 4.23
N THR A 48 -4.20 -10.11 3.68
CA THR A 48 -4.47 -11.55 3.80
C THR A 48 -3.33 -12.37 3.22
N GLU A 49 -2.75 -11.89 2.13
CA GLU A 49 -1.65 -12.60 1.47
C GLU A 49 -0.29 -12.34 2.11
N GLY A 50 -0.26 -11.52 3.13
CA GLY A 50 0.99 -11.27 3.85
C GLY A 50 1.93 -10.28 3.18
N LEU A 51 1.44 -9.53 2.21
CA LEU A 51 2.27 -8.55 1.50
C LEU A 51 2.37 -7.23 2.23
N ILE A 52 1.36 -6.92 3.05
CA ILE A 52 1.38 -5.74 3.90
C ILE A 52 0.92 -6.14 5.29
N GLY A 53 1.37 -5.41 6.28
CA GLY A 53 0.85 -5.51 7.64
C GLY A 53 0.11 -4.23 7.97
N SER A 54 -0.68 -4.27 9.02
CA SER A 54 -1.43 -3.09 9.41
C SER A 54 -1.42 -2.93 10.92
N GLN A 55 -1.70 -1.71 11.34
CA GLN A 55 -1.77 -1.39 12.76
C GLN A 55 -2.70 -0.19 12.91
N TRP A 56 -3.61 -0.28 13.87
CA TRP A 56 -4.49 0.83 14.17
C TRP A 56 -3.74 1.90 14.97
N GLU A 57 -4.04 3.14 14.63
CA GLU A 57 -3.59 4.28 15.42
C GLU A 57 -4.19 4.18 16.82
N SER A 58 -3.52 4.74 17.81
CA SER A 58 -4.08 4.75 19.16
C SER A 58 -5.32 5.63 19.18
N GLU A 59 -6.29 5.22 19.98
CA GLU A 59 -7.50 5.98 20.13
C GLU A 59 -7.22 7.36 20.73
N LYS A 60 -6.26 7.39 21.65
CA LYS A 60 -5.88 8.64 22.29
C LYS A 60 -5.39 9.67 21.28
N LYS A 61 -4.55 9.23 20.33
CA LYS A 61 -4.05 10.14 19.32
C LYS A 61 -5.17 10.59 18.39
N ALA A 62 -6.06 9.68 18.00
CA ALA A 62 -7.17 10.03 17.13
C ALA A 62 -8.09 11.07 17.79
N VAL A 63 -8.37 10.89 19.08
CA VAL A 63 -9.19 11.84 19.81
C VAL A 63 -8.51 13.21 19.84
N ALA A 64 -7.20 13.24 20.11
CA ALA A 64 -6.47 14.49 20.15
C ALA A 64 -6.54 15.23 18.82
N GLU A 65 -6.60 14.48 17.72
CA GLU A 65 -6.67 15.05 16.38
C GLU A 65 -8.11 15.25 15.92
N GLN A 66 -9.07 14.92 16.76
CA GLN A 66 -10.50 15.13 16.49
C GLN A 66 -10.96 14.40 15.23
N ARG A 67 -10.55 13.15 15.09
CA ARG A 67 -10.94 12.32 13.95
C ARG A 67 -10.96 10.85 14.36
N PRO A 68 -11.60 9.99 13.56
CA PRO A 68 -11.57 8.55 13.82
C PRO A 68 -10.16 8.00 13.72
N PRO A 69 -9.86 6.91 14.42
CA PRO A 69 -8.54 6.29 14.32
C PRO A 69 -8.26 5.84 12.89
N ARG A 70 -7.00 5.94 12.50
CA ARG A 70 -6.53 5.49 11.20
C ARG A 70 -5.91 4.11 11.31
N LYS A 71 -6.05 3.33 10.24
CA LYS A 71 -5.35 2.07 10.12
C LYS A 71 -4.18 2.31 9.19
N TYR A 72 -2.97 2.07 9.70
CA TYR A 72 -1.75 2.29 8.94
C TYR A 72 -1.23 0.97 8.40
N TYR A 73 -0.68 1.01 7.20
CA TYR A 73 -0.16 -0.16 6.52
C TYR A 73 1.33 -0.01 6.28
N ARG A 74 2.02 -1.15 6.22
CA ARG A 74 3.44 -1.17 5.87
C ARG A 74 3.68 -2.36 4.97
N VAL A 75 4.69 -2.26 4.11
CA VAL A 75 5.06 -3.35 3.22
C VAL A 75 5.89 -4.34 4.00
N THR A 76 5.57 -5.63 3.88
CA THR A 76 6.34 -6.69 4.52
C THR A 76 7.50 -7.10 3.62
N ARG A 77 8.38 -8.00 4.12
CA ARG A 77 9.44 -8.52 3.29
C ARG A 77 8.90 -9.21 2.04
N ALA A 78 7.85 -10.03 2.22
CA ALA A 78 7.21 -10.69 1.09
C ALA A 78 6.66 -9.66 0.11
N GLY A 79 6.08 -8.58 0.65
CA GLY A 79 5.56 -7.50 -0.20
C GLY A 79 6.65 -6.83 -0.99
N THR A 80 7.82 -6.61 -0.39
CA THR A 80 8.94 -6.00 -1.09
C THR A 80 9.37 -6.84 -2.28
N GLN A 81 9.42 -8.16 -2.11
CA GLN A 81 9.82 -9.04 -3.20
C GLN A 81 8.86 -8.98 -4.37
N VAL A 82 7.57 -8.99 -4.07
CA VAL A 82 6.55 -8.92 -5.10
C VAL A 82 6.56 -7.55 -5.76
N LEU A 83 6.81 -6.52 -4.97
CA LEU A 83 6.86 -5.16 -5.49
C LEU A 83 8.01 -4.99 -6.47
N GLU A 84 9.16 -5.57 -6.17
CA GLU A 84 10.32 -5.49 -7.09
C GLU A 84 9.98 -6.09 -8.44
N GLN A 85 9.25 -7.20 -8.46
CA GLN A 85 8.81 -7.80 -9.71
C GLN A 85 7.84 -6.88 -10.44
N SER A 86 6.96 -6.24 -9.69
CA SER A 86 5.97 -5.33 -10.28
C SER A 86 6.61 -4.10 -10.88
N GLN A 87 7.69 -3.61 -10.28
CA GLN A 87 8.41 -2.46 -10.81
C GLN A 87 8.97 -2.75 -12.18
N LYS A 88 9.39 -3.99 -12.42
CA LYS A 88 9.89 -4.38 -13.73
C LYS A 88 8.76 -4.60 -14.73
N ARG A 89 7.63 -5.12 -14.25
CA ARG A 89 6.50 -5.44 -15.11
C ARG A 89 5.72 -4.21 -15.55
N TYR A 90 5.56 -3.25 -14.65
CA TYR A 90 4.72 -2.08 -14.88
C TYR A 90 5.57 -0.83 -14.86
N PRO A 91 5.79 -0.20 -16.02
CA PRO A 91 6.67 0.98 -16.08
C PRO A 91 6.29 2.10 -15.11
N LEU A 92 4.98 2.33 -14.94
CA LEU A 92 4.56 3.39 -14.02
C LEU A 92 4.96 3.08 -12.59
N VAL A 93 4.85 1.81 -12.18
CA VAL A 93 5.23 1.40 -10.84
C VAL A 93 6.74 1.60 -10.65
N GLY A 94 7.52 1.23 -11.64
CA GLY A 94 8.97 1.43 -11.59
C GLY A 94 9.33 2.91 -11.51
N LYS A 95 8.60 3.74 -12.23
CA LYS A 95 8.83 5.18 -12.20
C LYS A 95 8.54 5.74 -10.81
N LEU A 96 7.44 5.32 -10.19
CA LEU A 96 7.11 5.75 -8.84
C LEU A 96 8.15 5.27 -7.83
N ALA A 97 8.71 4.09 -8.05
CA ALA A 97 9.76 3.58 -7.17
C ALA A 97 10.99 4.50 -7.23
N ALA A 98 11.31 4.99 -8.41
CA ALA A 98 12.45 5.89 -8.57
C ALA A 98 12.21 7.25 -7.91
N GLU A 99 10.94 7.61 -7.71
CA GLU A 99 10.58 8.87 -7.07
C GLU A 99 10.38 8.74 -5.57
N LYS A 100 10.61 7.54 -5.02
CA LYS A 100 10.43 7.31 -3.60
C LYS A 100 11.29 8.29 -2.81
N PRO A 101 10.73 8.95 -1.79
CA PRO A 101 11.49 9.88 -0.98
C PRO A 101 12.73 9.22 -0.40
N GLY A 102 13.82 9.92 -0.42
CA GLY A 102 15.05 9.41 0.11
C GLY A 102 14.94 9.20 1.59
N ARG A 103 15.88 8.49 2.14
CA ARG A 103 15.85 8.22 3.48
C ARG A 103 16.69 8.94 4.11
#